data_f49417501bb71a059032005597843cf3
#
_entry.id   f49417501bb71a059032005597843cf3
#
_cell.length_a   1.000
_cell.length_b   1.000
_cell.length_c   1.000
_cell.angle_alpha   90.00
_cell.angle_beta   90.00
_cell.angle_gamma   90.00
#
_symmetry.space_group_name_H-M   'P 1'
#
loop_
_entity.id
_entity.type
_entity.pdbx_description
1 polymer ?
#
loop_
_entity_poly.entity_id
_entity_poly.type
_entity_poly.pdbx_seq_one_letter_code
_entity_poly.pdbx_strand_id
1 'polypeptide(L)'
;NTPLRQGSYRGLAATANVFARECSMTDLARLIGMDPLDFRLKNLDDDRFIAVLQAAAKAFGWDKQKTIGHGYGIAGGFEKGGHVGTCVEVAVSSNKEVKVLRVTQAFECGAIVNPHHLENQAIGSIIMGLGGALFEAVQFADGKILNAGLSVYRVPRFSDVPKIEVILLDRK
;
A
#
# COMPACT_ATOMS: atom_id res chain seq x y z
N ASN A 1 -28.88 -6.83 -14.55
CA ASN A 1 -28.08 -8.03 -14.23
C ASN A 1 -26.71 -7.86 -14.86
N THR A 2 -25.67 -7.95 -14.03
CA THR A 2 -24.29 -7.97 -14.54
C THR A 2 -23.93 -9.38 -14.99
N PRO A 3 -23.17 -9.56 -16.08
CA PRO A 3 -22.77 -10.89 -16.56
C PRO A 3 -21.75 -11.58 -15.65
N LEU A 4 -21.12 -10.82 -14.76
CA LEU A 4 -20.13 -11.33 -13.81
C LEU A 4 -20.79 -11.64 -12.47
N ARG A 5 -20.29 -12.68 -11.80
CA ARG A 5 -20.71 -12.98 -10.42
C ARG A 5 -20.35 -11.80 -9.51
N GLN A 6 -21.32 -11.43 -8.68
CA GLN A 6 -21.12 -10.45 -7.62
C GLN A 6 -20.82 -11.18 -6.32
N GLY A 7 -19.92 -10.64 -5.53
CA GLY A 7 -19.56 -11.20 -4.24
C GLY A 7 -18.48 -10.39 -3.55
N SER A 8 -18.16 -10.76 -2.33
CA SER A 8 -17.10 -10.09 -1.56
C SER A 8 -15.72 -10.46 -2.12
N TYR A 9 -14.94 -9.44 -2.46
CA TYR A 9 -13.54 -9.57 -2.78
C TYR A 9 -12.69 -9.26 -1.53
N ARG A 10 -11.49 -9.81 -1.42
CA ARG A 10 -10.58 -9.51 -0.29
C ARG A 10 -10.30 -8.00 -0.22
N GLY A 11 -10.41 -7.44 0.99
CA GLY A 11 -10.29 -5.99 1.22
C GLY A 11 -11.58 -5.22 0.95
N LEU A 12 -12.63 -5.88 0.45
CA LEU A 12 -13.94 -5.27 0.18
C LEU A 12 -13.82 -3.98 -0.63
N ALA A 13 -14.64 -2.98 -0.30
CA ALA A 13 -14.58 -1.66 -0.90
C ALA A 13 -13.33 -0.86 -0.48
N ALA A 14 -12.68 -1.22 0.63
CA ALA A 14 -11.51 -0.49 1.15
C ALA A 14 -10.36 -0.46 0.13
N THR A 15 -10.13 -1.53 -0.63
CA THR A 15 -9.06 -1.58 -1.64
C THR A 15 -9.17 -0.44 -2.65
N ALA A 16 -10.35 -0.24 -3.25
CA ALA A 16 -10.56 0.82 -4.23
C ALA A 16 -10.70 2.20 -3.59
N ASN A 17 -11.45 2.29 -2.47
CA ASN A 17 -11.71 3.56 -1.81
C ASN A 17 -10.46 4.16 -1.16
N VAL A 18 -9.59 3.33 -0.56
CA VAL A 18 -8.31 3.79 0.01
C VAL A 18 -7.41 4.30 -1.11
N PHE A 19 -7.31 3.60 -2.24
CA PHE A 19 -6.54 4.07 -3.38
C PHE A 19 -7.02 5.46 -3.84
N ALA A 20 -8.31 5.61 -4.11
CA ALA A 20 -8.89 6.88 -4.57
C ALA A 20 -8.65 8.01 -3.56
N ARG A 21 -8.91 7.76 -2.27
CA ARG A 21 -8.70 8.75 -1.21
C ARG A 21 -7.23 9.16 -1.10
N GLU A 22 -6.32 8.21 -1.04
CA GLU A 22 -4.90 8.51 -0.81
C GLU A 22 -4.23 9.18 -2.01
N CYS A 23 -4.65 8.85 -3.24
CA CYS A 23 -4.24 9.59 -4.44
C CYS A 23 -4.74 11.03 -4.39
N SER A 24 -6.03 11.24 -4.08
CA SER A 24 -6.61 12.59 -3.96
C SER A 24 -5.92 13.42 -2.88
N MET A 25 -5.62 12.84 -1.71
CA MET A 25 -4.88 13.53 -0.64
C MET A 25 -3.48 13.94 -1.09
N THR A 26 -2.81 13.09 -1.86
CA THR A 26 -1.48 13.41 -2.40
C THR A 26 -1.54 14.52 -3.44
N ASP A 27 -2.54 14.49 -4.33
CA ASP A 27 -2.70 15.49 -5.38
C ASP A 27 -3.09 16.86 -4.78
N LEU A 28 -3.96 16.89 -3.78
CA LEU A 28 -4.29 18.12 -3.05
C LEU A 28 -3.07 18.70 -2.32
N ALA A 29 -2.27 17.86 -1.67
CA ALA A 29 -1.03 18.29 -1.04
C ALA A 29 -0.07 18.96 -2.05
N ARG A 30 0.10 18.34 -3.21
CA ARG A 30 0.92 18.88 -4.30
C ARG A 30 0.40 20.21 -4.83
N LEU A 31 -0.92 20.33 -5.03
CA LEU A 31 -1.53 21.55 -5.52
C LEU A 31 -1.25 22.77 -4.63
N ILE A 32 -1.15 22.57 -3.32
CA ILE A 32 -0.86 23.66 -2.36
C ILE A 32 0.60 23.71 -1.93
N GLY A 33 1.49 22.91 -2.58
CA GLY A 33 2.92 22.89 -2.27
C GLY A 33 3.25 22.36 -0.87
N MET A 34 2.41 21.51 -0.28
CA MET A 34 2.61 20.91 1.04
C MET A 34 3.16 19.51 0.95
N ASP A 35 3.97 19.10 1.92
CA ASP A 35 4.40 17.71 2.05
C ASP A 35 3.19 16.78 2.23
N PRO A 36 3.11 15.63 1.52
CA PRO A 36 1.97 14.72 1.62
C PRO A 36 1.71 14.12 3.00
N LEU A 37 2.74 13.96 3.84
CA LEU A 37 2.57 13.55 5.23
C LEU A 37 1.97 14.69 6.05
N ASP A 38 2.55 15.90 5.98
CA ASP A 38 2.07 17.06 6.72
C ASP A 38 0.63 17.40 6.38
N PHE A 39 0.27 17.29 5.09
CA PHE A 39 -1.10 17.49 4.64
C PHE A 39 -2.08 16.51 5.30
N ARG A 40 -1.70 15.22 5.39
CA ARG A 40 -2.51 14.21 6.08
C ARG A 40 -2.64 14.50 7.56
N LEU A 41 -1.54 14.78 8.24
CA LEU A 41 -1.54 15.05 9.68
C LEU A 41 -2.38 16.27 10.06
N LYS A 42 -2.46 17.27 9.18
CA LYS A 42 -3.33 18.46 9.39
C LYS A 42 -4.83 18.19 9.20
N ASN A 43 -5.18 17.14 8.46
CA ASN A 43 -6.56 16.81 8.11
C ASN A 43 -7.08 15.55 8.82
N LEU A 44 -6.33 15.03 9.79
CA LEU A 44 -6.70 13.86 10.58
C LEU A 44 -6.93 14.27 12.04
N ASP A 45 -7.96 13.69 12.64
CA ASP A 45 -8.31 13.77 14.06
C ASP A 45 -8.27 12.41 14.78
N ASP A 46 -7.93 11.33 14.07
CA ASP A 46 -7.76 9.99 14.62
C ASP A 46 -6.30 9.76 15.05
N ASP A 47 -6.06 9.76 16.37
CA ASP A 47 -4.74 9.57 16.96
C ASP A 47 -4.06 8.24 16.57
N ARG A 48 -4.85 7.19 16.33
CA ARG A 48 -4.33 5.88 15.91
C ARG A 48 -3.84 5.94 14.49
N PHE A 49 -4.60 6.60 13.63
CA PHE A 49 -4.22 6.77 12.23
C PHE A 49 -3.00 7.69 12.09
N ILE A 50 -2.96 8.79 12.85
CA ILE A 50 -1.80 9.68 12.95
C ILE A 50 -0.57 8.90 13.40
N ALA A 51 -0.68 8.07 14.44
CA ALA A 51 0.44 7.32 14.99
C ALA A 51 1.08 6.36 13.97
N VAL A 52 0.28 5.62 13.18
CA VAL A 52 0.83 4.71 12.17
C VAL A 52 1.50 5.45 11.01
N LEU A 53 0.95 6.60 10.57
CA LEU A 53 1.58 7.43 9.53
C LEU A 53 2.92 7.98 10.01
N GLN A 54 2.98 8.51 11.22
CA GLN A 54 4.21 9.05 11.81
C GLN A 54 5.25 7.96 12.03
N ALA A 55 4.85 6.78 12.53
CA ALA A 55 5.74 5.65 12.75
C ALA A 55 6.35 5.13 11.44
N ALA A 56 5.53 4.97 10.40
CA ALA A 56 6.00 4.57 9.07
C ALA A 56 6.97 5.60 8.48
N ALA A 57 6.62 6.87 8.50
CA ALA A 57 7.44 7.96 7.99
C ALA A 57 8.78 8.07 8.72
N LYS A 58 8.78 7.97 10.05
CA LYS A 58 10.00 7.99 10.87
C LYS A 58 10.94 6.84 10.55
N ALA A 59 10.45 5.61 10.50
CA ALA A 59 11.25 4.42 10.19
C ALA A 59 11.75 4.46 8.74
N PHE A 60 10.92 4.92 7.83
CA PHE A 60 11.29 5.12 6.43
C PHE A 60 12.36 6.22 6.24
N GLY A 61 12.42 7.20 7.14
CA GLY A 61 13.24 8.40 6.98
C GLY A 61 12.66 9.34 5.92
N TRP A 62 11.38 9.65 6.03
CA TRP A 62 10.62 10.47 5.09
C TRP A 62 11.19 11.88 4.91
N ASP A 63 11.76 12.44 5.96
CA ASP A 63 12.41 13.74 6.07
C ASP A 63 13.82 13.81 5.48
N LYS A 64 14.43 12.65 5.18
CA LYS A 64 15.79 12.60 4.65
C LYS A 64 15.84 13.00 3.18
N GLN A 65 17.05 13.37 2.73
CA GLN A 65 17.30 13.68 1.33
C GLN A 65 16.92 12.50 0.44
N LYS A 66 16.10 12.79 -0.57
CA LYS A 66 15.60 11.81 -1.52
C LYS A 66 16.61 11.56 -2.63
N THR A 67 16.74 10.31 -3.05
CA THR A 67 17.63 9.92 -4.15
C THR A 67 17.10 10.46 -5.47
N ILE A 68 17.97 11.07 -6.27
CA ILE A 68 17.60 11.57 -7.60
C ILE A 68 17.16 10.38 -8.49
N GLY A 69 16.09 10.55 -9.24
CA GLY A 69 15.52 9.49 -10.10
C GLY A 69 14.64 8.48 -9.37
N HIS A 70 14.43 8.63 -8.06
CA HIS A 70 13.49 7.82 -7.30
C HIS A 70 12.19 8.56 -7.03
N GLY A 71 11.10 7.79 -6.94
CA GLY A 71 9.78 8.25 -6.49
C GLY A 71 9.51 7.81 -5.05
N TYR A 72 8.77 8.62 -4.33
CA TYR A 72 8.42 8.38 -2.92
C TYR A 72 6.93 8.60 -2.72
N GLY A 73 6.28 7.67 -2.05
CA GLY A 73 4.85 7.73 -1.75
C GLY A 73 4.55 7.40 -0.30
N ILE A 74 3.51 8.02 0.23
CA ILE A 74 2.94 7.71 1.55
C ILE A 74 1.43 7.57 1.42
N ALA A 75 0.90 6.57 2.08
CA ALA A 75 -0.53 6.29 2.14
C ALA A 75 -0.90 5.70 3.50
N GLY A 76 -2.16 5.83 3.85
CA GLY A 76 -2.68 5.22 5.06
C GLY A 76 -4.08 4.65 4.86
N GLY A 77 -4.49 3.79 5.78
CA GLY A 77 -5.80 3.18 5.76
C GLY A 77 -6.22 2.67 7.13
N PHE A 78 -7.51 2.44 7.26
CA PHE A 78 -8.09 1.79 8.42
C PHE A 78 -9.24 0.90 7.98
N GLU A 79 -9.39 -0.24 8.62
CA GLU A 79 -10.48 -1.18 8.39
C GLU A 79 -10.65 -2.07 9.61
N LYS A 80 -11.90 -2.28 10.03
CA LYS A 80 -12.26 -3.21 11.13
C LYS A 80 -11.44 -3.03 12.41
N GLY A 81 -11.13 -1.78 12.76
CA GLY A 81 -10.37 -1.43 13.97
C GLY A 81 -8.85 -1.53 13.85
N GLY A 82 -8.32 -1.90 12.69
CA GLY A 82 -6.89 -1.83 12.39
C GLY A 82 -6.54 -0.58 11.61
N HIS A 83 -5.35 -0.02 11.87
CA HIS A 83 -4.81 1.16 11.20
C HIS A 83 -3.46 0.85 10.57
N VAL A 84 -3.21 1.39 9.39
CA VAL A 84 -1.97 1.17 8.66
C VAL A 84 -1.46 2.48 8.07
N GLY A 85 -0.15 2.70 8.17
CA GLY A 85 0.57 3.74 7.45
C GLY A 85 1.71 3.10 6.66
N THR A 86 1.90 3.48 5.40
CA THR A 86 2.88 2.85 4.50
C THR A 86 3.63 3.90 3.72
N CYS A 87 4.96 3.78 3.71
CA CYS A 87 5.85 4.54 2.84
C CYS A 87 6.50 3.61 1.82
N VAL A 88 6.64 4.08 0.59
CA VAL A 88 7.21 3.31 -0.53
C VAL A 88 8.25 4.14 -1.26
N GLU A 89 9.35 3.48 -1.65
CA GLU A 89 10.37 4.02 -2.55
C GLU A 89 10.38 3.21 -3.83
N VAL A 90 10.34 3.89 -4.97
CA VAL A 90 10.38 3.28 -6.30
C VAL A 90 11.48 3.89 -7.14
N ALA A 91 12.03 3.10 -8.05
CA ALA A 91 12.85 3.58 -9.16
C ALA A 91 12.08 3.40 -10.46
N VAL A 92 12.28 4.32 -11.40
CA VAL A 92 11.72 4.24 -12.75
C VAL A 92 12.87 4.12 -13.73
N SER A 93 12.90 3.03 -14.49
CA SER A 93 13.92 2.81 -15.51
C SER A 93 13.73 3.72 -16.73
N SER A 94 14.73 3.79 -17.60
CA SER A 94 14.64 4.49 -18.89
C SER A 94 13.49 3.95 -19.75
N ASN A 95 13.14 2.67 -19.61
CA ASN A 95 12.03 2.02 -20.30
C ASN A 95 10.66 2.25 -19.62
N LYS A 96 10.60 3.17 -18.63
CA LYS A 96 9.39 3.47 -17.84
C LYS A 96 8.88 2.30 -16.99
N GLU A 97 9.70 1.31 -16.72
CA GLU A 97 9.38 0.24 -15.80
C GLU A 97 9.53 0.72 -14.35
N VAL A 98 8.51 0.48 -13.54
CA VAL A 98 8.51 0.83 -12.11
C VAL A 98 9.01 -0.37 -11.32
N LYS A 99 10.06 -0.15 -10.53
CA LYS A 99 10.57 -1.13 -9.58
C LYS A 99 10.40 -0.60 -8.17
N VAL A 100 9.68 -1.33 -7.32
CA VAL A 100 9.59 -1.03 -5.90
C VAL A 100 10.89 -1.47 -5.23
N LEU A 101 11.56 -0.55 -4.55
CA LEU A 101 12.85 -0.79 -3.89
C LEU A 101 12.67 -1.12 -2.41
N ARG A 102 11.78 -0.37 -1.75
CA ARG A 102 11.57 -0.45 -0.31
C ARG A 102 10.13 -0.11 0.05
N VAL A 103 9.60 -0.86 1.01
CA VAL A 103 8.31 -0.59 1.66
C VAL A 103 8.52 -0.60 3.16
N THR A 104 8.08 0.45 3.85
CA THR A 104 8.03 0.51 5.31
C THR A 104 6.59 0.70 5.72
N GLN A 105 6.06 -0.21 6.51
CA GLN A 105 4.67 -0.19 6.97
C GLN A 105 4.59 -0.21 8.48
N ALA A 106 3.83 0.71 9.06
CA ALA A 106 3.41 0.65 10.45
C ALA A 106 1.98 0.14 10.54
N PHE A 107 1.73 -0.78 11.47
CA PHE A 107 0.44 -1.41 11.68
C PHE A 107 0.04 -1.38 13.15
N GLU A 108 -1.21 -1.04 13.43
CA GLU A 108 -1.82 -1.00 14.75
C GLU A 108 -3.18 -1.70 14.70
N CYS A 109 -3.37 -2.72 15.53
CA CYS A 109 -4.62 -3.49 15.63
C CYS A 109 -5.06 -3.75 17.07
N GLY A 110 -4.61 -2.94 18.01
CA GLY A 110 -4.79 -3.16 19.45
C GLY A 110 -3.68 -4.02 20.05
N ALA A 111 -4.00 -4.83 21.04
CA ALA A 111 -3.03 -5.70 21.71
C ALA A 111 -2.47 -6.77 20.77
N ILE A 112 -1.15 -6.93 20.79
CA ILE A 112 -0.45 -7.89 19.94
C ILE A 112 -0.25 -9.21 20.71
N VAL A 113 -0.92 -10.28 20.27
CA VAL A 113 -0.80 -11.60 20.89
C VAL A 113 0.44 -12.36 20.39
N ASN A 114 0.69 -12.29 19.08
CA ASN A 114 1.84 -12.94 18.46
C ASN A 114 2.48 -11.99 17.42
N PRO A 115 3.52 -11.22 17.82
CA PRO A 115 4.13 -10.23 16.94
C PRO A 115 4.73 -10.86 15.68
N HIS A 116 5.35 -12.03 15.77
CA HIS A 116 5.96 -12.68 14.60
C HIS A 116 4.94 -13.09 13.54
N HIS A 117 3.82 -13.68 13.96
CA HIS A 117 2.76 -14.02 13.03
C HIS A 117 2.07 -12.77 12.46
N LEU A 118 1.92 -11.71 13.26
CA LEU A 118 1.36 -10.45 12.80
C LEU A 118 2.26 -9.78 11.75
N GLU A 119 3.56 -9.78 11.96
CA GLU A 119 4.54 -9.30 11.00
C GLU A 119 4.44 -10.07 9.66
N ASN A 120 4.37 -11.41 9.71
CA ASN A 120 4.19 -12.24 8.52
C ASN A 120 2.90 -11.91 7.77
N GLN A 121 1.80 -11.65 8.48
CA GLN A 121 0.54 -11.21 7.85
C GLN A 121 0.69 -9.84 7.18
N ALA A 122 1.36 -8.90 7.83
CA ALA A 122 1.63 -7.58 7.25
C ALA A 122 2.48 -7.69 5.98
N ILE A 123 3.58 -8.44 6.01
CA ILE A 123 4.44 -8.69 4.84
C ILE A 123 3.64 -9.34 3.70
N GLY A 124 2.86 -10.37 4.01
CA GLY A 124 2.00 -11.03 3.02
C GLY A 124 0.99 -10.10 2.38
N SER A 125 0.38 -9.21 3.17
CA SER A 125 -0.57 -8.21 2.66
C SER A 125 0.09 -7.18 1.75
N ILE A 126 1.31 -6.74 2.07
CA ILE A 126 2.11 -5.84 1.21
C ILE A 126 2.38 -6.50 -0.14
N ILE A 127 2.85 -7.75 -0.15
CA ILE A 127 3.15 -8.49 -1.39
C ILE A 127 1.89 -8.66 -2.24
N MET A 128 0.76 -8.99 -1.63
CA MET A 128 -0.53 -9.06 -2.34
C MET A 128 -0.95 -7.70 -2.91
N GLY A 129 -0.79 -6.63 -2.16
CA GLY A 129 -1.07 -5.27 -2.64
C GLY A 129 -0.20 -4.88 -3.82
N LEU A 130 1.09 -5.22 -3.80
CA LEU A 130 2.01 -5.01 -4.91
C LEU A 130 1.61 -5.83 -6.15
N GLY A 131 1.09 -7.05 -5.95
CA GLY A 131 0.54 -7.87 -7.02
C GLY A 131 -0.56 -7.15 -7.78
N GLY A 132 -1.58 -6.71 -7.07
CA GLY A 132 -2.71 -5.97 -7.67
C GLY A 132 -2.31 -4.63 -8.29
N ALA A 133 -1.31 -3.95 -7.72
CA ALA A 133 -0.86 -2.65 -8.21
C ALA A 133 0.01 -2.72 -9.49
N LEU A 134 0.80 -3.79 -9.67
CA LEU A 134 1.87 -3.85 -10.67
C LEU A 134 1.68 -4.94 -11.73
N PHE A 135 1.02 -6.05 -11.40
CA PHE A 135 1.07 -7.25 -12.24
C PHE A 135 -0.28 -7.84 -12.57
N GLU A 136 -1.19 -7.90 -11.58
CA GLU A 136 -2.40 -8.68 -11.67
C GLU A 136 -3.49 -7.95 -12.46
N ALA A 137 -3.90 -8.54 -13.57
CA ALA A 137 -5.01 -8.04 -14.37
C ALA A 137 -5.71 -9.20 -15.07
N VAL A 138 -7.02 -9.26 -14.97
CA VAL A 138 -7.82 -10.17 -15.80
C VAL A 138 -7.99 -9.55 -17.19
N GLN A 139 -7.49 -10.25 -18.19
CA GLN A 139 -7.64 -9.86 -19.58
C GLN A 139 -8.80 -10.63 -20.22
N PHE A 140 -9.65 -9.94 -20.94
CA PHE A 140 -10.78 -10.58 -21.58
C PHE A 140 -11.14 -9.90 -22.91
N ALA A 141 -11.63 -10.70 -23.85
CA ALA A 141 -12.20 -10.23 -25.11
C ALA A 141 -13.35 -11.16 -25.52
N ASP A 142 -14.39 -10.62 -26.13
CA ASP A 142 -15.55 -11.35 -26.65
C ASP A 142 -16.19 -12.32 -25.63
N GLY A 143 -16.26 -11.89 -24.37
CA GLY A 143 -16.82 -12.67 -23.25
C GLY A 143 -15.94 -13.84 -22.79
N LYS A 144 -14.69 -13.95 -23.24
CA LYS A 144 -13.71 -14.97 -22.84
C LYS A 144 -12.56 -14.37 -22.06
N ILE A 145 -12.14 -15.05 -21.00
CA ILE A 145 -10.93 -14.69 -20.25
C ILE A 145 -9.71 -15.21 -21.02
N LEU A 146 -8.77 -14.33 -21.32
CA LEU A 146 -7.59 -14.64 -22.13
C LEU A 146 -6.43 -15.22 -21.30
N ASN A 147 -6.36 -14.89 -20.00
CA ASN A 147 -5.29 -15.29 -19.08
C ASN A 147 -5.81 -16.08 -17.88
N ALA A 148 -6.70 -17.03 -18.10
CA ALA A 148 -7.34 -17.83 -17.05
C ALA A 148 -6.41 -18.80 -16.31
N GLY A 149 -5.27 -19.14 -16.90
CA GLY A 149 -4.33 -20.10 -16.31
C GLY A 149 -3.23 -19.44 -15.47
N LEU A 150 -2.80 -20.11 -14.38
CA LEU A 150 -1.72 -19.60 -13.52
C LEU A 150 -0.37 -19.43 -14.25
N SER A 151 -0.17 -20.07 -15.40
CA SER A 151 1.02 -19.89 -16.24
C SER A 151 1.06 -18.54 -16.95
N VAL A 152 -0.10 -17.91 -17.16
CA VAL A 152 -0.24 -16.62 -17.87
C VAL A 152 -0.79 -15.50 -17.01
N TYR A 153 -1.46 -15.81 -15.89
CA TYR A 153 -1.88 -14.83 -14.90
C TYR A 153 -0.69 -14.47 -13.99
N ARG A 154 -0.17 -13.27 -14.19
CA ARG A 154 1.06 -12.81 -13.51
C ARG A 154 0.74 -12.42 -12.07
N VAL A 155 1.42 -13.09 -11.12
CA VAL A 155 1.46 -12.73 -9.70
C VAL A 155 2.89 -12.36 -9.29
N PRO A 156 3.12 -11.70 -8.15
CA PRO A 156 4.47 -11.43 -7.64
C PRO A 156 5.29 -12.71 -7.49
N ARG A 157 6.55 -12.64 -7.87
CA ARG A 157 7.55 -13.70 -7.65
C ARG A 157 8.54 -13.26 -6.59
N PHE A 158 9.35 -14.15 -6.08
CA PHE A 158 10.40 -13.81 -5.10
C PHE A 158 11.34 -12.69 -5.57
N SER A 159 11.62 -12.63 -6.86
CA SER A 159 12.43 -11.55 -7.47
C SER A 159 11.76 -10.19 -7.49
N ASP A 160 10.46 -10.12 -7.30
CA ASP A 160 9.68 -8.87 -7.30
C ASP A 160 9.53 -8.29 -5.89
N VAL A 161 9.87 -9.07 -4.86
CA VAL A 161 9.72 -8.66 -3.47
C VAL A 161 10.75 -7.59 -3.12
N PRO A 162 10.31 -6.37 -2.73
CA PRO A 162 11.22 -5.32 -2.30
C PRO A 162 11.77 -5.59 -0.89
N LYS A 163 12.65 -4.71 -0.42
CA LYS A 163 12.97 -4.67 1.00
C LYS A 163 11.72 -4.21 1.77
N ILE A 164 11.23 -5.05 2.69
CA ILE A 164 10.05 -4.76 3.51
C ILE A 164 10.48 -4.62 4.96
N GLU A 165 9.98 -3.57 5.62
CA GLU A 165 10.12 -3.32 7.05
C GLU A 165 8.74 -3.08 7.64
N VAL A 166 8.42 -3.78 8.72
CA VAL A 166 7.14 -3.68 9.43
C VAL A 166 7.37 -3.18 10.86
N ILE A 167 6.64 -2.16 11.24
CA ILE A 167 6.60 -1.60 12.59
C ILE A 167 5.24 -1.93 13.21
N LEU A 168 5.25 -2.67 14.28
CA LEU A 168 4.04 -3.02 15.01
C LEU A 168 3.85 -2.05 16.18
N LEU A 169 2.71 -1.39 16.23
CA LEU A 169 2.33 -0.52 17.34
C LEU A 169 1.41 -1.29 18.29
N ASP A 170 1.96 -1.66 19.46
CA ASP A 170 1.22 -2.38 20.50
C ASP A 170 0.43 -1.38 21.37
N ARG A 171 -0.87 -1.47 21.32
CA ARG A 171 -1.78 -0.75 22.23
C ARG A 171 -2.44 -1.74 23.18
N LYS A 172 -2.03 -1.67 24.43
CA LYS A 172 -2.62 -2.45 25.52
C LYS A 172 -3.93 -1.84 25.99
#